data_34f2ae672c11ef28c1e001f81dfe36bd
#
_entry.id   34f2ae672c11ef28c1e001f81dfe36bd
#
_cell.length_a   1.000
_cell.length_b   1.000
_cell.length_c   1.000
_cell.angle_alpha   90.00
_cell.angle_beta   90.00
_cell.angle_gamma   90.00
#
_symmetry.space_group_name_H-M   'P 1'
#
loop_
_entity.id
_entity.type
_entity.pdbx_description
1 polymer ?
#
loop_
_entity_poly.entity_id
_entity_poly.type
_entity_poly.pdbx_seq_one_letter_code
_entity_poly.pdbx_strand_id
1 'polypeptide(L)'
;MTTGVRRRMGVDERRQQLIGVALDLFSRRSPEDVSIDEIAAAAGISRPLVYHYFPGKQSLYEAALRRAADELAARFLEPLEGPLGARLLRVMGRFFDFVDEHGPGFSALMRGGPAVGSSTANAMIDGVRQAAYEQIITHLGVAEPPARLELVVRSWVSLAESTALIWLDGRRIPRAELETQLVHDFAALAAVSAAYDQEMAGIVLRVLAQEPADGPFGELLARLSAFAPDVPAVPAQRLPRR
;
A
#
# COMPACT_ATOMS: atom_id res chain seq x y z
N MET A 1 -22.68 46.26 -5.34
CA MET A 1 -21.54 45.74 -6.14
C MET A 1 -20.40 45.42 -5.19
N THR A 2 -20.28 44.19 -4.76
CA THR A 2 -19.26 43.75 -3.78
C THR A 2 -18.06 43.22 -4.59
N THR A 3 -17.03 44.06 -4.70
CA THR A 3 -15.75 43.70 -5.33
C THR A 3 -15.04 42.70 -4.39
N GLY A 4 -15.14 41.40 -4.71
CA GLY A 4 -14.39 40.37 -4.02
C GLY A 4 -12.91 40.59 -4.20
N VAL A 5 -12.20 40.98 -3.16
CA VAL A 5 -10.74 41.06 -3.11
C VAL A 5 -10.20 39.64 -3.36
N ARG A 6 -9.70 39.40 -4.57
CA ARG A 6 -9.00 38.17 -4.96
C ARG A 6 -7.73 38.11 -4.11
N ARG A 7 -7.79 37.38 -2.98
CA ARG A 7 -6.64 37.15 -2.09
C ARG A 7 -5.50 36.57 -2.92
N ARG A 8 -4.38 37.30 -2.97
CA ARG A 8 -3.19 36.87 -3.70
C ARG A 8 -2.67 35.61 -3.01
N MET A 9 -2.72 34.48 -3.70
CA MET A 9 -2.24 33.19 -3.19
C MET A 9 -0.74 33.31 -2.89
N GLY A 10 -0.29 32.83 -1.74
CA GLY A 10 1.13 32.80 -1.37
C GLY A 10 1.96 31.89 -2.30
N VAL A 11 3.27 32.03 -2.27
CA VAL A 11 4.20 31.23 -3.10
C VAL A 11 4.03 29.74 -2.81
N ASP A 12 4.01 29.34 -1.53
CA ASP A 12 3.85 27.94 -1.12
C ASP A 12 2.45 27.40 -1.47
N GLU A 13 1.42 28.20 -1.28
CA GLU A 13 0.04 27.84 -1.61
C GLU A 13 -0.12 27.55 -3.12
N ARG A 14 0.51 28.36 -3.96
CA ARG A 14 0.55 28.16 -5.41
C ARG A 14 1.34 26.92 -5.80
N ARG A 15 2.47 26.69 -5.14
CA ARG A 15 3.28 25.49 -5.37
C ARG A 15 2.51 24.23 -5.02
N GLN A 16 1.78 24.21 -3.91
CA GLN A 16 0.95 23.09 -3.50
C GLN A 16 -0.24 22.88 -4.45
N GLN A 17 -0.85 23.94 -4.95
CA GLN A 17 -1.90 23.85 -5.97
C GLN A 17 -1.39 23.16 -7.24
N LEU A 18 -0.21 23.54 -7.72
CA LEU A 18 0.40 22.91 -8.92
C LEU A 18 0.69 21.44 -8.71
N ILE A 19 1.21 21.06 -7.53
CA ILE A 19 1.43 19.66 -7.17
C ILE A 19 0.11 18.87 -7.18
N GLY A 20 -0.97 19.44 -6.61
CA GLY A 20 -2.28 18.79 -6.60
C GLY A 20 -2.84 18.58 -8.00
N VAL A 21 -2.82 19.62 -8.84
CA VAL A 21 -3.28 19.52 -10.24
C VAL A 21 -2.45 18.51 -11.04
N ALA A 22 -1.15 18.51 -10.85
CA ALA A 22 -0.26 17.55 -11.51
C ALA A 22 -0.54 16.10 -11.05
N LEU A 23 -0.76 15.89 -9.75
CA LEU A 23 -1.12 14.59 -9.21
C LEU A 23 -2.43 14.08 -9.80
N ASP A 24 -3.47 14.91 -9.87
CA ASP A 24 -4.76 14.54 -10.47
C ASP A 24 -4.62 14.10 -11.94
N LEU A 25 -3.78 14.79 -12.71
CA LEU A 25 -3.54 14.44 -14.10
C LEU A 25 -2.72 13.14 -14.23
N PHE A 26 -1.65 13.00 -13.46
CA PHE A 26 -0.80 11.81 -13.46
C PHE A 26 -1.50 10.58 -12.87
N SER A 27 -2.50 10.74 -12.02
CA SER A 27 -3.32 9.63 -11.50
C SER A 27 -4.20 9.01 -12.59
N ARG A 28 -4.59 9.80 -13.59
CA ARG A 28 -5.51 9.37 -14.66
C ARG A 28 -4.81 8.95 -15.95
N ARG A 29 -3.58 9.37 -16.16
CA ARG A 29 -2.80 9.13 -17.39
C ARG A 29 -1.34 8.91 -17.09
N SER A 30 -0.66 8.20 -18.00
CA SER A 30 0.80 8.08 -17.91
C SER A 30 1.47 9.46 -17.87
N PRO A 31 2.55 9.63 -17.08
CA PRO A 31 3.31 10.89 -17.05
C PRO A 31 3.78 11.38 -18.42
N GLU A 32 3.96 10.47 -19.38
CA GLU A 32 4.36 10.82 -20.76
C GLU A 32 3.27 11.56 -21.51
N ASP A 33 2.01 11.17 -21.26
CA ASP A 33 0.83 11.71 -21.94
C ASP A 33 0.32 13.03 -21.33
N VAL A 34 0.95 13.53 -20.27
CA VAL A 34 0.60 14.79 -19.63
C VAL A 34 1.63 15.87 -19.97
N SER A 35 1.17 16.99 -20.49
CA SER A 35 2.02 18.14 -20.85
C SER A 35 2.04 19.24 -19.79
N ILE A 36 3.08 20.06 -19.77
CA ILE A 36 3.14 21.26 -18.92
C ILE A 36 2.04 22.26 -19.29
N ASP A 37 1.63 22.32 -20.56
CA ASP A 37 0.56 23.21 -21.02
C ASP A 37 -0.80 22.79 -20.45
N GLU A 38 -1.08 21.49 -20.39
CA GLU A 38 -2.29 20.97 -19.75
C GLU A 38 -2.29 21.24 -18.24
N ILE A 39 -1.16 21.04 -17.56
CA ILE A 39 -1.05 21.35 -16.12
C ILE A 39 -1.27 22.84 -15.89
N ALA A 40 -0.68 23.72 -16.71
CA ALA A 40 -0.84 25.17 -16.62
C ALA A 40 -2.32 25.57 -16.82
N ALA A 41 -2.96 25.01 -17.85
CA ALA A 41 -4.37 25.26 -18.15
C ALA A 41 -5.28 24.78 -16.99
N ALA A 42 -5.08 23.57 -16.48
CA ALA A 42 -5.85 23.02 -15.37
C ALA A 42 -5.64 23.82 -14.06
N ALA A 43 -4.44 24.36 -13.84
CA ALA A 43 -4.12 25.21 -12.68
C ALA A 43 -4.60 26.67 -12.85
N GLY A 44 -5.07 27.05 -14.06
CA GLY A 44 -5.49 28.41 -14.36
C GLY A 44 -4.34 29.44 -14.37
N ILE A 45 -3.14 29.02 -14.79
CA ILE A 45 -1.94 29.86 -14.83
C ILE A 45 -1.23 29.75 -16.17
N SER A 46 -0.24 30.64 -16.42
CA SER A 46 0.57 30.57 -17.63
C SER A 46 1.70 29.53 -17.51
N ARG A 47 2.09 28.94 -18.64
CA ARG A 47 3.24 28.03 -18.73
C ARG A 47 4.55 28.62 -18.13
N PRO A 48 4.93 29.89 -18.39
CA PRO A 48 6.09 30.47 -17.73
C PRO A 48 5.99 30.49 -16.20
N LEU A 49 4.79 30.64 -15.66
CA LEU A 49 4.59 30.61 -14.21
C LEU A 49 4.77 29.20 -13.63
N VAL A 50 4.44 28.14 -14.39
CA VAL A 50 4.77 26.76 -13.97
C VAL A 50 6.26 26.58 -13.86
N TYR A 51 7.03 27.04 -14.86
CA TYR A 51 8.50 26.96 -14.85
C TYR A 51 9.18 27.81 -13.77
N HIS A 52 8.49 28.84 -13.28
CA HIS A 52 8.97 29.60 -12.11
C HIS A 52 8.99 28.75 -10.83
N TYR A 53 8.04 27.82 -10.67
CA TYR A 53 7.94 26.95 -9.49
C TYR A 53 8.66 25.61 -9.67
N PHE A 54 8.72 25.10 -10.88
CA PHE A 54 9.30 23.79 -11.20
C PHE A 54 10.15 23.91 -12.48
N PRO A 55 11.46 23.58 -12.44
CA PRO A 55 12.35 23.73 -13.58
C PRO A 55 11.99 22.85 -14.78
N GLY A 56 11.09 21.90 -14.63
CA GLY A 56 10.61 21.05 -15.71
C GLY A 56 9.52 20.08 -15.27
N LYS A 57 8.98 19.33 -16.24
CA LYS A 57 7.93 18.32 -16.00
C LYS A 57 8.38 17.26 -15.00
N GLN A 58 9.65 16.83 -15.09
CA GLN A 58 10.22 15.82 -14.21
C GLN A 58 10.18 16.24 -12.74
N SER A 59 10.62 17.48 -12.42
CA SER A 59 10.60 17.96 -11.03
C SER A 59 9.18 18.13 -10.47
N LEU A 60 8.22 18.49 -11.32
CA LEU A 60 6.81 18.54 -10.91
C LEU A 60 6.22 17.14 -10.72
N TYR A 61 6.56 16.19 -11.59
CA TYR A 61 6.19 14.78 -11.45
C TYR A 61 6.74 14.19 -10.14
N GLU A 62 8.02 14.40 -9.83
CA GLU A 62 8.62 13.94 -8.58
C GLU A 62 7.96 14.55 -7.33
N ALA A 63 7.55 15.82 -7.40
CA ALA A 63 6.81 16.47 -6.33
C ALA A 63 5.39 15.89 -6.17
N ALA A 64 4.70 15.58 -7.27
CA ALA A 64 3.41 14.91 -7.26
C ALA A 64 3.51 13.48 -6.72
N LEU A 65 4.54 12.74 -7.15
CA LEU A 65 4.81 11.38 -6.67
C LEU A 65 5.12 11.35 -5.17
N ARG A 66 5.90 12.30 -4.67
CA ARG A 66 6.16 12.44 -3.22
C ARG A 66 4.86 12.64 -2.45
N ARG A 67 4.00 13.54 -2.94
CA ARG A 67 2.70 13.75 -2.31
C ARG A 67 1.84 12.48 -2.30
N ALA A 68 1.80 11.73 -3.40
CA ALA A 68 1.09 10.44 -3.46
C ALA A 68 1.70 9.40 -2.50
N ALA A 69 3.03 9.34 -2.39
CA ALA A 69 3.73 8.47 -1.46
C ALA A 69 3.40 8.82 0.00
N ASP A 70 3.42 10.10 0.36
CA ASP A 70 3.07 10.58 1.70
C ASP A 70 1.59 10.27 2.02
N GLU A 71 0.69 10.44 1.04
CA GLU A 71 -0.73 10.11 1.17
C GLU A 71 -0.96 8.62 1.40
N LEU A 72 -0.28 7.75 0.62
CA LEU A 72 -0.38 6.31 0.79
C LEU A 72 0.19 5.87 2.15
N ALA A 73 1.34 6.38 2.54
CA ALA A 73 1.93 6.08 3.85
C ALA A 73 1.00 6.49 5.01
N ALA A 74 0.32 7.62 4.88
CA ALA A 74 -0.67 8.06 5.87
C ALA A 74 -1.88 7.12 5.97
N ARG A 75 -2.27 6.45 4.87
CA ARG A 75 -3.38 5.47 4.85
C ARG A 75 -3.04 4.17 5.59
N PHE A 76 -1.77 3.90 5.87
CA PHE A 76 -1.35 2.74 6.68
C PHE A 76 -1.48 2.99 8.18
N LEU A 77 -1.62 4.25 8.61
CA LEU A 77 -1.81 4.58 10.02
C LEU A 77 -3.15 4.01 10.51
N GLU A 78 -3.07 3.16 11.51
CA GLU A 78 -4.23 2.49 12.08
C GLU A 78 -4.11 2.48 13.61
N PRO A 79 -5.18 2.74 14.37
CA PRO A 79 -5.18 2.56 15.82
C PRO A 79 -4.85 1.13 16.22
N LEU A 80 -4.17 0.94 17.35
CA LEU A 80 -3.79 -0.39 17.86
C LEU A 80 -4.96 -1.16 18.49
N GLU A 81 -6.17 -0.64 18.40
CA GLU A 81 -7.36 -1.19 19.02
C GLU A 81 -8.00 -2.29 18.16
N GLY A 82 -8.41 -3.35 18.84
CA GLY A 82 -9.09 -4.49 18.24
C GLY A 82 -8.16 -5.54 17.61
N PRO A 83 -8.74 -6.63 17.07
CA PRO A 83 -8.01 -7.75 16.49
C PRO A 83 -7.14 -7.36 15.30
N LEU A 84 -5.99 -8.01 15.12
CA LEU A 84 -5.05 -7.72 14.03
C LEU A 84 -5.69 -7.92 12.65
N GLY A 85 -6.44 -9.01 12.47
CA GLY A 85 -7.14 -9.31 11.21
C GLY A 85 -8.09 -8.20 10.78
N ALA A 86 -8.87 -7.64 11.72
CA ALA A 86 -9.78 -6.53 11.45
C ALA A 86 -9.01 -5.23 11.12
N ARG A 87 -7.88 -4.96 11.80
CA ARG A 87 -7.01 -3.80 11.51
C ARG A 87 -6.41 -3.91 10.12
N LEU A 88 -5.85 -5.07 9.76
CA LEU A 88 -5.31 -5.30 8.42
C LEU A 88 -6.38 -5.14 7.33
N LEU A 89 -7.60 -5.62 7.57
CA LEU A 89 -8.70 -5.48 6.61
C LEU A 89 -9.04 -4.01 6.36
N ARG A 90 -9.09 -3.16 7.40
CA ARG A 90 -9.32 -1.71 7.24
C ARG A 90 -8.17 -1.03 6.48
N VAL A 91 -6.93 -1.45 6.74
CA VAL A 91 -5.77 -0.92 5.99
C VAL A 91 -5.83 -1.34 4.52
N MET A 92 -6.22 -2.60 4.22
CA MET A 92 -6.40 -3.05 2.84
C MET A 92 -7.50 -2.26 2.12
N GLY A 93 -8.61 -1.97 2.78
CA GLY A 93 -9.65 -1.11 2.21
C GLY A 93 -9.09 0.26 1.79
N ARG A 94 -8.35 0.95 2.67
CA ARG A 94 -7.72 2.25 2.37
C ARG A 94 -6.62 2.16 1.30
N PHE A 95 -5.87 1.05 1.26
CA PHE A 95 -4.91 0.80 0.19
C PHE A 95 -5.60 0.67 -1.17
N PHE A 96 -6.67 -0.09 -1.26
CA PHE A 96 -7.43 -0.24 -2.50
C PHE A 96 -8.19 1.04 -2.88
N ASP A 97 -8.61 1.89 -1.92
CA ASP A 97 -9.10 3.24 -2.22
C ASP A 97 -8.04 4.05 -2.95
N PHE A 98 -6.80 4.05 -2.46
CA PHE A 98 -5.68 4.71 -3.12
C PHE A 98 -5.42 4.14 -4.53
N VAL A 99 -5.44 2.82 -4.68
CA VAL A 99 -5.25 2.15 -5.97
C VAL A 99 -6.36 2.52 -6.97
N ASP A 100 -7.60 2.66 -6.53
CA ASP A 100 -8.72 3.12 -7.38
C ASP A 100 -8.57 4.59 -7.79
N GLU A 101 -8.18 5.45 -6.86
CA GLU A 101 -8.00 6.88 -7.10
C GLU A 101 -6.83 7.17 -8.04
N HIS A 102 -5.76 6.38 -7.97
CA HIS A 102 -4.49 6.63 -8.68
C HIS A 102 -4.10 5.51 -9.68
N GLY A 103 -5.05 4.65 -10.08
CA GLY A 103 -4.80 3.42 -10.83
C GLY A 103 -3.85 3.52 -12.02
N PRO A 104 -4.08 4.40 -13.02
CA PRO A 104 -3.16 4.53 -14.16
C PRO A 104 -1.75 4.99 -13.76
N GLY A 105 -1.63 5.96 -12.85
CA GLY A 105 -0.35 6.42 -12.33
C GLY A 105 0.38 5.36 -11.51
N PHE A 106 -0.36 4.64 -10.66
CA PHE A 106 0.15 3.51 -9.90
C PHE A 106 0.67 2.40 -10.82
N SER A 107 -0.11 2.01 -11.83
CA SER A 107 0.30 1.01 -12.82
C SER A 107 1.54 1.43 -13.60
N ALA A 108 1.59 2.69 -14.08
CA ALA A 108 2.73 3.21 -14.82
C ALA A 108 4.01 3.21 -13.96
N LEU A 109 3.90 3.58 -12.69
CA LEU A 109 5.02 3.59 -11.76
C LEU A 109 5.52 2.18 -11.46
N MET A 110 4.63 1.25 -11.13
CA MET A 110 4.99 -0.11 -10.70
C MET A 110 5.46 -1.01 -11.85
N ARG A 111 5.03 -0.76 -13.09
CA ARG A 111 5.41 -1.56 -14.27
C ARG A 111 6.67 -1.07 -14.98
N GLY A 112 7.37 -0.11 -14.45
CA GLY A 112 8.63 0.31 -15.02
C GLY A 112 8.50 1.37 -16.12
N GLY A 113 7.54 2.29 -16.02
CA GLY A 113 7.48 3.47 -16.89
C GLY A 113 8.78 4.30 -16.83
N PRO A 114 9.01 5.25 -17.78
CA PRO A 114 10.27 6.00 -17.89
C PRO A 114 10.69 6.76 -16.64
N ALA A 115 9.75 7.01 -15.71
CA ALA A 115 10.04 7.57 -14.40
C ALA A 115 10.75 6.59 -13.45
N VAL A 116 10.68 5.28 -13.70
CA VAL A 116 11.26 4.21 -12.87
C VAL A 116 12.79 4.12 -12.98
N GLY A 117 13.40 4.75 -13.98
CA GLY A 117 14.86 4.93 -14.01
C GLY A 117 15.40 5.99 -13.05
N SER A 118 14.54 6.77 -12.39
CA SER A 118 14.92 7.79 -11.42
C SER A 118 15.20 7.15 -10.06
N SER A 119 16.39 7.33 -9.53
CA SER A 119 16.76 6.93 -8.16
C SER A 119 15.79 7.53 -7.12
N THR A 120 15.25 8.71 -7.42
CA THR A 120 14.27 9.42 -6.57
C THR A 120 12.93 8.67 -6.50
N ALA A 121 12.40 8.19 -7.62
CA ALA A 121 11.15 7.44 -7.65
C ALA A 121 11.28 6.10 -6.90
N ASN A 122 12.38 5.37 -7.12
CA ASN A 122 12.65 4.13 -6.40
C ASN A 122 12.75 4.35 -4.89
N ALA A 123 13.45 5.40 -4.46
CA ALA A 123 13.56 5.73 -3.04
C ALA A 123 12.20 6.08 -2.41
N MET A 124 11.27 6.71 -3.15
CA MET A 124 9.92 6.97 -2.66
C MET A 124 9.10 5.67 -2.52
N ILE A 125 9.18 4.76 -3.50
CA ILE A 125 8.52 3.45 -3.44
C ILE A 125 9.05 2.65 -2.23
N ASP A 126 10.37 2.60 -2.05
CA ASP A 126 10.99 1.90 -0.93
C ASP A 126 10.62 2.54 0.41
N GLY A 127 10.47 3.87 0.46
CA GLY A 127 9.97 4.58 1.63
C GLY A 127 8.54 4.18 2.01
N VAL A 128 7.65 4.04 1.04
CA VAL A 128 6.26 3.57 1.27
C VAL A 128 6.24 2.12 1.75
N ARG A 129 7.05 1.24 1.15
CA ARG A 129 7.19 -0.16 1.58
C ARG A 129 7.71 -0.27 3.00
N GLN A 130 8.68 0.57 3.34
CA GLN A 130 9.24 0.64 4.69
C GLN A 130 8.20 1.13 5.70
N ALA A 131 7.41 2.16 5.36
CA ALA A 131 6.32 2.63 6.21
C ALA A 131 5.26 1.54 6.46
N ALA A 132 4.88 0.78 5.43
CA ALA A 132 3.97 -0.36 5.58
C ALA A 132 4.56 -1.44 6.50
N TYR A 133 5.85 -1.79 6.31
CA TYR A 133 6.55 -2.74 7.15
C TYR A 133 6.55 -2.29 8.63
N GLU A 134 6.94 -1.06 8.91
CA GLU A 134 7.03 -0.51 10.28
C GLU A 134 5.67 -0.50 10.97
N GLN A 135 4.60 -0.16 10.25
CA GLN A 135 3.24 -0.22 10.79
C GLN A 135 2.86 -1.65 11.18
N ILE A 136 3.10 -2.64 10.33
CA ILE A 136 2.78 -4.04 10.63
C ILE A 136 3.56 -4.53 11.85
N ILE A 137 4.87 -4.27 11.93
CA ILE A 137 5.70 -4.65 13.08
C ILE A 137 5.19 -4.00 14.37
N THR A 138 4.82 -2.72 14.31
CA THR A 138 4.21 -2.00 15.44
C THR A 138 2.92 -2.69 15.88
N HIS A 139 2.06 -3.08 14.93
CA HIS A 139 0.80 -3.75 15.23
C HIS A 139 0.96 -5.18 15.79
N LEU A 140 2.08 -5.83 15.50
CA LEU A 140 2.43 -7.14 16.06
C LEU A 140 3.07 -7.02 17.47
N GLY A 141 3.45 -5.81 17.89
CA GLY A 141 4.08 -5.57 19.19
C GLY A 141 5.45 -6.24 19.33
N VAL A 142 6.21 -6.34 18.23
CA VAL A 142 7.54 -6.97 18.20
C VAL A 142 8.60 -5.90 18.09
N ALA A 143 9.42 -5.71 19.14
CA ALA A 143 10.47 -4.69 19.16
C ALA A 143 11.67 -5.07 18.28
N GLU A 144 12.06 -6.34 18.30
CA GLU A 144 13.17 -6.89 17.50
C GLU A 144 12.59 -8.02 16.61
N PRO A 145 12.20 -7.72 15.38
CA PRO A 145 11.58 -8.71 14.51
C PRO A 145 12.60 -9.76 14.06
N PRO A 146 12.32 -11.07 14.25
CA PRO A 146 13.17 -12.13 13.72
C PRO A 146 13.18 -12.10 12.19
N ALA A 147 14.26 -12.58 11.58
CA ALA A 147 14.45 -12.55 10.13
C ALA A 147 13.30 -13.19 9.33
N ARG A 148 12.64 -14.21 9.89
CA ARG A 148 11.47 -14.84 9.26
C ARG A 148 10.24 -13.96 9.28
N LEU A 149 10.04 -13.17 10.33
CA LEU A 149 8.94 -12.20 10.38
C LEU A 149 9.18 -11.08 9.38
N GLU A 150 10.42 -10.58 9.30
CA GLU A 150 10.80 -9.59 8.28
C GLU A 150 10.52 -10.11 6.87
N LEU A 151 10.91 -11.36 6.57
CA LEU A 151 10.63 -12.00 5.28
C LEU A 151 9.12 -12.08 5.00
N VAL A 152 8.31 -12.52 5.96
CA VAL A 152 6.84 -12.62 5.82
C VAL A 152 6.24 -11.25 5.49
N VAL A 153 6.57 -10.23 6.28
CA VAL A 153 5.97 -8.90 6.11
C VAL A 153 6.37 -8.28 4.77
N ARG A 154 7.66 -8.32 4.42
CA ARG A 154 8.14 -7.75 3.14
C ARG A 154 7.57 -8.50 1.92
N SER A 155 7.48 -9.84 2.00
CA SER A 155 6.86 -10.64 0.94
C SER A 155 5.38 -10.33 0.79
N TRP A 156 4.67 -10.15 1.90
CA TRP A 156 3.25 -9.82 1.86
C TRP A 156 2.98 -8.41 1.31
N VAL A 157 3.79 -7.41 1.65
CA VAL A 157 3.71 -6.07 1.05
C VAL A 157 3.86 -6.15 -0.46
N SER A 158 4.85 -6.91 -0.96
CA SER A 158 5.05 -7.12 -2.40
C SER A 158 3.89 -7.88 -3.05
N LEU A 159 3.29 -8.84 -2.32
CA LEU A 159 2.10 -9.56 -2.77
C LEU A 159 0.91 -8.61 -2.93
N ALA A 160 0.67 -7.73 -1.96
CA ALA A 160 -0.41 -6.74 -2.03
C ALA A 160 -0.25 -5.79 -3.23
N GLU A 161 0.96 -5.27 -3.47
CA GLU A 161 1.27 -4.46 -4.65
C GLU A 161 0.98 -5.20 -5.96
N SER A 162 1.47 -6.43 -6.08
CA SER A 162 1.28 -7.25 -7.29
C SER A 162 -0.20 -7.61 -7.51
N THR A 163 -0.92 -7.93 -6.44
CA THR A 163 -2.35 -8.21 -6.49
C THR A 163 -3.15 -6.99 -6.95
N ALA A 164 -2.81 -5.80 -6.46
CA ALA A 164 -3.45 -4.57 -6.89
C ALA A 164 -3.23 -4.29 -8.39
N LEU A 165 -2.01 -4.52 -8.91
CA LEU A 165 -1.71 -4.38 -10.34
C LEU A 165 -2.50 -5.36 -11.20
N ILE A 166 -2.55 -6.64 -10.81
CA ILE A 166 -3.32 -7.67 -11.51
C ILE A 166 -4.81 -7.33 -11.50
N TRP A 167 -5.31 -6.87 -10.38
CA TRP A 167 -6.71 -6.48 -10.24
C TRP A 167 -7.09 -5.30 -11.11
N LEU A 168 -6.24 -4.27 -11.20
CA LEU A 168 -6.47 -3.10 -12.06
C LEU A 168 -6.64 -3.47 -13.54
N ASP A 169 -5.99 -4.55 -14.01
CA ASP A 169 -6.05 -4.96 -15.43
C ASP A 169 -7.40 -5.53 -15.86
N GLY A 170 -8.17 -6.08 -14.95
CA GLY A 170 -9.41 -6.74 -15.35
C GLY A 170 -10.55 -6.70 -14.34
N ARG A 171 -10.28 -6.33 -13.10
CA ARG A 171 -11.26 -6.27 -12.00
C ARG A 171 -12.19 -7.48 -11.92
N ARG A 172 -11.64 -8.68 -12.20
CA ARG A 172 -12.41 -9.93 -12.34
C ARG A 172 -12.90 -10.48 -11.00
N ILE A 173 -12.23 -10.12 -9.91
CA ILE A 173 -12.58 -10.51 -8.54
C ILE A 173 -13.12 -9.26 -7.86
N PRO A 174 -14.22 -9.36 -7.10
CA PRO A 174 -14.73 -8.24 -6.31
C PRO A 174 -13.67 -7.72 -5.33
N ARG A 175 -13.54 -6.41 -5.22
CA ARG A 175 -12.52 -5.76 -4.40
C ARG A 175 -12.55 -6.25 -2.94
N ALA A 176 -13.72 -6.30 -2.31
CA ALA A 176 -13.87 -6.74 -0.92
C ALA A 176 -13.38 -8.19 -0.69
N GLU A 177 -13.51 -9.04 -1.71
CA GLU A 177 -13.00 -10.42 -1.67
C GLU A 177 -11.47 -10.44 -1.69
N LEU A 178 -10.84 -9.62 -2.54
CA LEU A 178 -9.38 -9.49 -2.58
C LEU A 178 -8.79 -8.89 -1.30
N GLU A 179 -9.45 -7.89 -0.73
CA GLU A 179 -9.04 -7.29 0.55
C GLU A 179 -9.01 -8.37 1.66
N THR A 180 -10.07 -9.18 1.73
CA THR A 180 -10.16 -10.29 2.68
C THR A 180 -9.11 -11.37 2.38
N GLN A 181 -8.94 -11.73 1.10
CA GLN A 181 -7.94 -12.72 0.69
C GLN A 181 -6.53 -12.29 1.09
N LEU A 182 -6.13 -11.03 0.87
CA LEU A 182 -4.82 -10.54 1.27
C LEU A 182 -4.59 -10.63 2.79
N VAL A 183 -5.62 -10.40 3.60
CA VAL A 183 -5.51 -10.61 5.05
C VAL A 183 -5.32 -12.09 5.38
N HIS A 184 -6.01 -13.00 4.68
CA HIS A 184 -5.81 -14.43 4.80
C HIS A 184 -4.42 -14.88 4.35
N ASP A 185 -3.89 -14.30 3.26
CA ASP A 185 -2.55 -14.59 2.74
C ASP A 185 -1.46 -14.19 3.75
N PHE A 186 -1.65 -13.08 4.50
CA PHE A 186 -0.76 -12.72 5.60
C PHE A 186 -0.70 -13.81 6.66
N ALA A 187 -1.86 -14.27 7.12
CA ALA A 187 -1.96 -15.33 8.13
C ALA A 187 -1.34 -16.65 7.63
N ALA A 188 -1.57 -17.00 6.36
CA ALA A 188 -1.01 -18.21 5.75
C ALA A 188 0.53 -18.15 5.65
N LEU A 189 1.10 -17.04 5.20
CA LEU A 189 2.55 -16.83 5.15
C LEU A 189 3.18 -16.91 6.55
N ALA A 190 2.53 -16.30 7.54
CA ALA A 190 2.97 -16.35 8.94
C ALA A 190 2.91 -17.79 9.49
N ALA A 191 1.82 -18.51 9.23
CA ALA A 191 1.65 -19.90 9.68
C ALA A 191 2.69 -20.85 9.05
N VAL A 192 2.95 -20.72 7.75
CA VAL A 192 4.01 -21.48 7.08
C VAL A 192 5.36 -21.20 7.71
N SER A 193 5.71 -19.94 7.95
CA SER A 193 6.99 -19.56 8.57
C SER A 193 7.11 -20.09 10.01
N ALA A 194 6.01 -20.12 10.76
CA ALA A 194 5.95 -20.68 12.12
C ALA A 194 6.28 -22.18 12.16
N ALA A 195 6.01 -22.91 11.06
CA ALA A 195 6.36 -24.33 10.99
C ALA A 195 7.89 -24.58 10.96
N TYR A 196 8.70 -23.57 10.65
CA TYR A 196 10.16 -23.64 10.52
C TYR A 196 10.91 -22.94 11.67
N ASP A 197 10.20 -22.23 12.55
CA ASP A 197 10.84 -21.35 13.55
C ASP A 197 9.98 -21.20 14.79
N GLN A 198 10.56 -21.52 15.98
CA GLN A 198 9.83 -21.50 17.25
C GLN A 198 9.47 -20.08 17.71
N GLU A 199 10.34 -19.10 17.44
CA GLU A 199 10.07 -17.70 17.79
C GLU A 199 8.88 -17.17 16.96
N MET A 200 8.91 -17.46 15.67
CA MET A 200 7.79 -17.15 14.77
C MET A 200 6.50 -17.84 15.19
N ALA A 201 6.57 -19.11 15.61
CA ALA A 201 5.42 -19.85 16.14
C ALA A 201 4.84 -19.17 17.40
N GLY A 202 5.71 -18.69 18.30
CA GLY A 202 5.30 -17.91 19.47
C GLY A 202 4.56 -16.62 19.11
N ILE A 203 5.02 -15.90 18.08
CA ILE A 203 4.37 -14.68 17.59
C ILE A 203 2.98 -15.02 17.04
N VAL A 204 2.88 -16.01 16.14
CA VAL A 204 1.60 -16.44 15.55
C VAL A 204 0.60 -16.87 16.60
N LEU A 205 1.01 -17.67 17.56
CA LEU A 205 0.11 -18.13 18.64
C LEU A 205 -0.40 -16.98 19.51
N ARG A 206 0.44 -16.00 19.83
CA ARG A 206 0.01 -14.81 20.58
C ARG A 206 -1.04 -13.99 19.80
N VAL A 207 -0.84 -13.82 18.49
CA VAL A 207 -1.80 -13.12 17.64
C VAL A 207 -3.11 -13.89 17.58
N LEU A 208 -3.09 -15.18 17.26
CA LEU A 208 -4.29 -16.01 17.13
C LEU A 208 -5.09 -16.09 18.44
N ALA A 209 -4.42 -16.04 19.60
CA ALA A 209 -5.12 -16.04 20.89
C ALA A 209 -5.96 -14.78 21.14
N GLN A 210 -5.75 -13.72 20.38
CA GLN A 210 -6.48 -12.45 20.48
C GLN A 210 -7.51 -12.26 19.35
N GLU A 211 -7.53 -13.16 18.37
CA GLU A 211 -8.44 -13.09 17.24
C GLU A 211 -9.79 -13.76 17.56
N PRO A 212 -10.91 -13.11 17.23
CA PRO A 212 -12.23 -13.71 17.37
C PRO A 212 -12.46 -14.78 16.30
N ALA A 213 -13.27 -15.78 16.64
CA ALA A 213 -13.59 -16.89 15.73
C ALA A 213 -14.36 -16.43 14.47
N ASP A 214 -15.09 -15.32 14.55
CA ASP A 214 -15.85 -14.67 13.48
C ASP A 214 -15.07 -13.54 12.79
N GLY A 215 -13.79 -13.36 13.13
CA GLY A 215 -12.91 -12.41 12.47
C GLY A 215 -12.21 -13.02 11.25
N PRO A 216 -11.46 -12.20 10.48
CA PRO A 216 -10.84 -12.67 9.23
C PRO A 216 -9.96 -13.91 9.39
N PHE A 217 -9.16 -14.01 10.46
CA PHE A 217 -8.33 -15.21 10.68
C PHE A 217 -9.14 -16.44 11.12
N GLY A 218 -10.23 -16.25 11.88
CA GLY A 218 -11.15 -17.31 12.21
C GLY A 218 -11.90 -17.84 10.98
N GLU A 219 -12.35 -16.97 10.10
CA GLU A 219 -12.95 -17.34 8.83
C GLU A 219 -11.99 -18.15 7.94
N LEU A 220 -10.70 -17.77 7.86
CA LEU A 220 -9.70 -18.54 7.13
C LEU A 220 -9.61 -19.97 7.68
N LEU A 221 -9.52 -20.16 9.00
CA LEU A 221 -9.45 -21.47 9.62
C LEU A 221 -10.70 -22.30 9.33
N ALA A 222 -11.88 -21.69 9.38
CA ALA A 222 -13.15 -22.35 9.05
C ALA A 222 -13.18 -22.80 7.57
N ARG A 223 -12.76 -21.94 6.64
CA ARG A 223 -12.68 -22.26 5.21
C ARG A 223 -11.69 -23.39 4.94
N LEU A 224 -10.48 -23.34 5.53
CA LEU A 224 -9.48 -24.40 5.35
C LEU A 224 -9.95 -25.74 5.94
N SER A 225 -10.62 -25.73 7.08
CA SER A 225 -11.21 -26.94 7.69
C SER A 225 -12.30 -27.55 6.81
N ALA A 226 -13.06 -26.74 6.08
CA ALA A 226 -14.09 -27.23 5.14
C ALA A 226 -13.48 -27.91 3.89
N PHE A 227 -12.25 -27.57 3.50
CA PHE A 227 -11.54 -28.22 2.40
C PHE A 227 -10.90 -29.56 2.80
N ALA A 228 -10.73 -29.82 4.09
CA ALA A 228 -9.99 -30.97 4.59
C ALA A 228 -10.83 -31.95 5.43
N PRO A 229 -12.11 -32.25 5.08
CA PRO A 229 -12.89 -33.20 5.87
C PRO A 229 -12.29 -34.61 5.88
N ASP A 230 -11.45 -34.97 4.90
CA ASP A 230 -10.92 -36.30 4.67
C ASP A 230 -9.39 -36.38 4.53
N VAL A 231 -8.64 -35.34 4.85
CA VAL A 231 -7.17 -35.45 4.88
C VAL A 231 -6.78 -36.20 6.16
N PRO A 232 -6.27 -37.45 6.04
CA PRO A 232 -5.82 -38.18 7.22
C PRO A 232 -4.72 -37.37 7.89
N ALA A 233 -4.80 -37.19 9.22
CA ALA A 233 -3.78 -36.47 9.98
C ALA A 233 -2.41 -37.05 9.65
N VAL A 234 -1.57 -36.30 9.00
CA VAL A 234 -0.18 -36.68 8.77
C VAL A 234 0.43 -36.89 10.16
N PRO A 235 0.91 -38.08 10.50
CA PRO A 235 1.49 -38.31 11.81
C PRO A 235 2.61 -37.34 12.04
N ALA A 236 2.56 -36.58 13.12
CA ALA A 236 3.60 -35.59 13.46
C ALA A 236 4.92 -36.33 13.60
N GLN A 237 5.73 -36.32 12.53
CA GLN A 237 7.09 -36.76 12.60
C GLN A 237 7.82 -35.79 13.53
N ARG A 238 8.25 -36.28 14.69
CA ARG A 238 9.10 -35.51 15.60
C ARG A 238 10.35 -35.11 14.84
N LEU A 239 10.50 -33.84 14.59
CA LEU A 239 11.75 -33.28 14.05
C LEU A 239 12.90 -33.68 15.00
N PRO A 240 14.01 -34.20 14.46
CA PRO A 240 15.16 -34.53 15.28
C PRO A 240 15.66 -33.27 15.98
N ARG A 241 15.81 -33.32 17.29
CA ARG A 241 16.45 -32.28 18.09
C ARG A 241 17.93 -32.20 17.65
N ARG A 242 18.31 -31.07 17.11
CA ARG A 242 19.72 -30.65 17.01
C ARG A 242 20.04 -29.63 18.08
#